data_32a96eff9149c3bdbb21c6a9b892c3fb
#
_entry.id   32a96eff9149c3bdbb21c6a9b892c3fb
#
_cell.length_a   1.000
_cell.length_b   1.000
_cell.length_c   1.000
_cell.angle_alpha   90.00
_cell.angle_beta   90.00
_cell.angle_gamma   90.00
#
_symmetry.space_group_name_H-M   'P 1'
#
loop_
_entity.id
_entity.type
_entity.pdbx_description
1 polymer ?
#
loop_
_entity_poly.entity_id
_entity_poly.type
_entity_poly.pdbx_seq_one_letter_code
_entity_poly.pdbx_strand_id
1 'polypeptide(L)'
;MSTKPILVVMAAGMGSRYGGLKQIDPVGPSGEAILDYSLYDARRAGFKSVVFIIKHEIEQAFKEAVGARAVRAGFEVRYAYQQLEKLPEGFTVPEGRVKPWGTAHAILVAEEAIGDAPFAVINADDYYGPQGFKLIYDYLSTHADGDRYAWAMVGFLLGNTVSANGSVSRGVCVTDESRNLVSVTERTCIEPYADGIHYSEDGGKSWADLPADCVVSMNLWGFTPAYVQEAKAGFAAFLQASLPVNPMKCEYYLPTVVTNALEAGKADVHVLTSADKWHGITYREDKPELVEALKKMSEDGLYPVDRLF
;
A
#
# COMPACT_ATOMS: atom_id res chain seq x y z
N MET A 1 25.65 6.84 10.09
CA MET A 1 25.25 7.12 8.70
C MET A 1 23.79 6.71 8.63
N SER A 2 22.88 7.61 8.20
CA SER A 2 21.47 7.27 8.03
C SER A 2 21.37 6.13 6.99
N THR A 3 20.74 5.03 7.35
CA THR A 3 20.43 3.93 6.42
C THR A 3 19.47 4.46 5.36
N LYS A 4 19.74 4.15 4.08
CA LYS A 4 18.89 4.64 2.98
C LYS A 4 17.51 3.98 3.05
N PRO A 5 16.44 4.72 2.73
CA PRO A 5 15.09 4.16 2.68
C PRO A 5 14.99 2.97 1.72
N ILE A 6 14.22 1.96 2.10
CA ILE A 6 13.90 0.79 1.28
C ILE A 6 12.43 0.80 0.88
N LEU A 7 12.11 0.14 -0.22
CA LEU A 7 10.74 -0.08 -0.65
C LEU A 7 10.25 -1.44 -0.14
N VAL A 8 9.07 -1.49 0.47
CA VAL A 8 8.38 -2.72 0.88
C VAL A 8 7.11 -2.86 0.07
N VAL A 9 6.99 -3.97 -0.64
CA VAL A 9 5.87 -4.24 -1.55
C VAL A 9 5.02 -5.38 -1.01
N MET A 10 3.77 -5.09 -0.71
CA MET A 10 2.79 -6.09 -0.26
C MET A 10 2.21 -6.84 -1.47
N ALA A 11 2.74 -8.02 -1.77
CA ALA A 11 2.36 -8.85 -2.91
C ALA A 11 1.78 -10.23 -2.52
N ALA A 12 1.50 -10.45 -1.22
CA ALA A 12 0.92 -11.69 -0.72
C ALA A 12 -0.61 -11.77 -0.89
N GLY A 13 -1.27 -10.67 -1.27
CA GLY A 13 -2.70 -10.63 -1.57
C GLY A 13 -3.02 -11.41 -2.82
N MET A 14 -3.90 -12.42 -2.69
CA MET A 14 -4.51 -13.02 -3.86
C MET A 14 -5.68 -12.13 -4.28
N GLY A 15 -5.61 -11.54 -5.46
CA GLY A 15 -6.74 -10.84 -6.07
C GLY A 15 -7.92 -11.82 -6.27
N SER A 16 -8.63 -12.13 -5.18
CA SER A 16 -9.69 -13.15 -5.15
C SER A 16 -10.82 -12.88 -6.14
N ARG A 17 -10.94 -11.62 -6.58
CA ARG A 17 -11.92 -11.19 -7.60
C ARG A 17 -11.37 -11.28 -9.03
N TYR A 18 -10.05 -11.39 -9.21
CA TYR A 18 -9.42 -11.34 -10.53
C TYR A 18 -9.19 -12.73 -11.15
N GLY A 19 -9.17 -13.79 -10.35
CA GLY A 19 -9.05 -15.18 -10.82
C GLY A 19 -7.64 -15.58 -11.33
N GLY A 20 -6.58 -14.85 -10.93
CA GLY A 20 -5.20 -15.10 -11.31
C GLY A 20 -4.19 -14.27 -10.52
N LEU A 21 -2.90 -14.40 -10.84
CA LEU A 21 -1.81 -13.58 -10.28
C LEU A 21 -1.86 -12.17 -10.90
N LYS A 22 -2.69 -11.30 -10.34
CA LYS A 22 -2.88 -9.91 -10.78
C LYS A 22 -1.57 -9.13 -10.84
N GLN A 23 -0.63 -9.46 -9.96
CA GLN A 23 0.66 -8.78 -9.82
C GLN A 23 1.60 -8.97 -11.00
N ILE A 24 1.32 -9.94 -11.88
CA ILE A 24 2.13 -10.23 -13.08
C ILE A 24 1.33 -10.04 -14.37
N ASP A 25 0.07 -9.60 -14.28
CA ASP A 25 -0.78 -9.38 -15.46
C ASP A 25 -0.26 -8.16 -16.27
N PRO A 26 0.07 -8.34 -17.56
CA PRO A 26 0.68 -7.27 -18.34
C PRO A 26 -0.30 -6.12 -18.60
N VAL A 27 0.22 -4.91 -18.39
CA VAL A 27 -0.47 -3.62 -18.69
C VAL A 27 0.35 -2.72 -19.59
N GLY A 28 1.65 -2.97 -19.70
CA GLY A 28 2.58 -2.22 -20.55
C GLY A 28 2.85 -2.90 -21.89
N PRO A 29 3.41 -2.16 -22.87
CA PRO A 29 3.61 -2.61 -24.25
C PRO A 29 4.61 -3.77 -24.37
N SER A 30 5.56 -3.90 -23.45
CA SER A 30 6.57 -4.98 -23.44
C SER A 30 6.29 -6.05 -22.39
N GLY A 31 5.05 -6.13 -21.89
CA GLY A 31 4.63 -7.10 -20.90
C GLY A 31 4.88 -6.66 -19.46
N GLU A 32 5.09 -5.39 -19.22
CA GLU A 32 5.23 -4.83 -17.88
C GLU A 32 3.91 -4.95 -17.10
N ALA A 33 4.02 -5.39 -15.85
CA ALA A 33 2.93 -5.34 -14.89
C ALA A 33 2.83 -3.95 -14.22
N ILE A 34 1.72 -3.66 -13.55
CA ILE A 34 1.55 -2.42 -12.75
C ILE A 34 2.75 -2.19 -11.83
N LEU A 35 3.21 -3.24 -11.16
CA LEU A 35 4.32 -3.15 -10.21
C LEU A 35 5.65 -2.70 -10.87
N ASP A 36 5.86 -3.00 -12.15
CA ASP A 36 7.07 -2.56 -12.84
C ASP A 36 7.14 -1.04 -12.96
N TYR A 37 6.01 -0.36 -13.15
CA TYR A 37 5.92 1.10 -13.14
C TYR A 37 6.21 1.66 -11.75
N SER A 38 5.67 1.06 -10.69
CA SER A 38 5.99 1.44 -9.31
C SER A 38 7.48 1.26 -8.99
N LEU A 39 8.11 0.16 -9.44
CA LEU A 39 9.55 -0.06 -9.31
C LEU A 39 10.37 0.98 -10.11
N TYR A 40 9.94 1.30 -11.31
CA TYR A 40 10.59 2.31 -12.14
C TYR A 40 10.60 3.68 -11.46
N ASP A 41 9.44 4.13 -10.96
CA ASP A 41 9.29 5.40 -10.26
C ASP A 41 10.06 5.42 -8.93
N ALA A 42 9.99 4.35 -8.15
CA ALA A 42 10.75 4.20 -6.91
C ALA A 42 12.27 4.27 -7.16
N ARG A 43 12.74 3.64 -8.25
CA ARG A 43 14.16 3.69 -8.62
C ARG A 43 14.60 5.10 -8.98
N ARG A 44 13.78 5.84 -9.72
CA ARG A 44 14.03 7.26 -10.06
C ARG A 44 13.98 8.16 -8.82
N ALA A 45 13.11 7.86 -7.86
CA ALA A 45 13.03 8.59 -6.59
C ALA A 45 14.28 8.40 -5.71
N GLY A 46 15.01 7.28 -5.87
CA GLY A 46 16.25 7.02 -5.15
C GLY A 46 16.32 5.70 -4.39
N PHE A 47 15.22 4.94 -4.32
CA PHE A 47 15.22 3.60 -3.70
C PHE A 47 16.18 2.67 -4.44
N LYS A 48 16.98 1.92 -3.65
CA LYS A 48 17.97 0.96 -4.18
C LYS A 48 17.72 -0.47 -3.73
N SER A 49 16.92 -0.65 -2.68
CA SER A 49 16.58 -1.96 -2.13
C SER A 49 15.06 -2.10 -2.10
N VAL A 50 14.58 -3.30 -2.39
CA VAL A 50 13.16 -3.65 -2.34
C VAL A 50 12.97 -4.97 -1.58
N VAL A 51 11.96 -5.01 -0.70
CA VAL A 51 11.48 -6.21 -0.03
C VAL A 51 10.12 -6.56 -0.60
N PHE A 52 10.01 -7.74 -1.20
CA PHE A 52 8.72 -8.28 -1.64
C PHE A 52 8.15 -9.21 -0.57
N ILE A 53 6.95 -8.88 -0.08
CA ILE A 53 6.19 -9.75 0.81
C ILE A 53 5.27 -10.58 -0.05
N ILE A 54 5.55 -11.87 -0.14
CA ILE A 54 4.85 -12.83 -1.00
C ILE A 54 4.36 -14.04 -0.19
N LYS A 55 3.67 -14.96 -0.85
CA LYS A 55 3.41 -16.31 -0.33
C LYS A 55 4.36 -17.31 -1.00
N HIS A 56 4.66 -18.41 -0.32
CA HIS A 56 5.51 -19.46 -0.89
C HIS A 56 4.93 -20.05 -2.18
N GLU A 57 3.60 -20.16 -2.26
CA GLU A 57 2.89 -20.75 -3.41
C GLU A 57 3.13 -20.01 -4.71
N ILE A 58 3.47 -18.71 -4.65
CA ILE A 58 3.73 -17.88 -5.84
C ILE A 58 5.21 -17.55 -6.03
N GLU A 59 6.08 -18.03 -5.15
CA GLU A 59 7.49 -17.60 -5.08
C GLU A 59 8.21 -17.72 -6.41
N GLN A 60 8.17 -18.92 -7.03
CA GLN A 60 8.90 -19.17 -8.26
C GLN A 60 8.41 -18.26 -9.41
N ALA A 61 7.10 -18.24 -9.63
CA ALA A 61 6.50 -17.42 -10.68
C ALA A 61 6.76 -15.91 -10.46
N PHE A 62 6.69 -15.45 -9.20
CA PHE A 62 6.94 -14.05 -8.86
C PHE A 62 8.42 -13.67 -9.06
N LYS A 63 9.35 -14.53 -8.63
CA LYS A 63 10.79 -14.30 -8.82
C LYS A 63 11.18 -14.23 -10.30
N GLU A 64 10.61 -15.11 -11.13
CA GLU A 64 10.87 -15.13 -12.57
C GLU A 64 10.26 -13.92 -13.29
N ALA A 65 9.04 -13.53 -12.93
CA ALA A 65 8.33 -12.45 -13.59
C ALA A 65 8.78 -11.07 -13.08
N VAL A 66 8.60 -10.78 -11.79
CA VAL A 66 8.81 -9.45 -11.19
C VAL A 66 10.23 -9.34 -10.61
N GLY A 67 10.66 -10.34 -9.85
CA GLY A 67 11.97 -10.30 -9.18
C GLY A 67 13.13 -10.10 -10.15
N ALA A 68 13.14 -10.83 -11.26
CA ALA A 68 14.16 -10.70 -12.28
C ALA A 68 14.18 -9.31 -12.94
N ARG A 69 13.00 -8.69 -13.11
CA ARG A 69 12.89 -7.30 -13.62
C ARG A 69 13.41 -6.29 -12.61
N ALA A 70 13.07 -6.45 -11.33
CA ALA A 70 13.59 -5.60 -10.26
C ALA A 70 15.13 -5.64 -10.16
N VAL A 71 15.73 -6.84 -10.30
CA VAL A 71 17.20 -6.99 -10.36
C VAL A 71 17.78 -6.27 -11.57
N ARG A 72 17.18 -6.41 -12.77
CA ARG A 72 17.63 -5.67 -13.97
C ARG A 72 17.50 -4.15 -13.80
N ALA A 73 16.47 -3.69 -13.08
CA ALA A 73 16.29 -2.28 -12.72
C ALA A 73 17.36 -1.76 -11.73
N GLY A 74 18.22 -2.64 -11.21
CA GLY A 74 19.30 -2.32 -10.30
C GLY A 74 18.88 -2.25 -8.83
N PHE A 75 17.81 -2.95 -8.43
CA PHE A 75 17.46 -3.12 -7.03
C PHE A 75 18.24 -4.28 -6.39
N GLU A 76 18.62 -4.07 -5.13
CA GLU A 76 18.87 -5.16 -4.19
C GLU A 76 17.51 -5.74 -3.77
N VAL A 77 17.26 -7.01 -4.10
CA VAL A 77 15.95 -7.64 -3.91
C VAL A 77 16.01 -8.61 -2.72
N ARG A 78 15.07 -8.46 -1.79
CA ARG A 78 14.86 -9.35 -0.66
C ARG A 78 13.42 -9.85 -0.67
N TYR A 79 13.17 -11.00 -0.03
CA TYR A 79 11.84 -11.61 0.05
C TYR A 79 11.47 -11.89 1.51
N ALA A 80 10.20 -11.69 1.84
CA ALA A 80 9.58 -12.11 3.08
C ALA A 80 8.31 -12.90 2.76
N TYR A 81 7.94 -13.85 3.64
CA TYR A 81 6.85 -14.77 3.35
C TYR A 81 5.73 -14.61 4.39
N GLN A 82 4.57 -14.13 3.93
CA GLN A 82 3.39 -14.01 4.77
C GLN A 82 2.69 -15.36 4.88
N GLN A 83 2.86 -16.02 6.02
CA GLN A 83 2.28 -17.31 6.34
C GLN A 83 1.33 -17.20 7.52
N LEU A 84 0.26 -18.02 7.55
CA LEU A 84 -0.73 -17.99 8.62
C LEU A 84 -0.15 -18.42 9.97
N GLU A 85 0.86 -19.28 9.96
CA GLU A 85 1.51 -19.87 11.12
C GLU A 85 2.48 -18.89 11.83
N LYS A 86 2.77 -17.75 11.22
CA LYS A 86 3.62 -16.70 11.82
C LYS A 86 2.83 -15.92 12.86
N LEU A 87 2.58 -16.56 14.01
CA LEU A 87 1.82 -16.06 15.12
C LEU A 87 2.69 -15.92 16.38
N PRO A 88 2.34 -15.02 17.32
CA PRO A 88 2.98 -14.98 18.63
C PRO A 88 2.73 -16.27 19.42
N GLU A 89 3.59 -16.53 20.39
CA GLU A 89 3.43 -17.68 21.31
C GLU A 89 2.03 -17.68 21.96
N GLY A 90 1.43 -18.87 22.06
CA GLY A 90 0.11 -19.07 22.66
C GLY A 90 -1.06 -18.92 21.67
N PHE A 91 -0.81 -18.55 20.42
CA PHE A 91 -1.85 -18.48 19.37
C PHE A 91 -1.67 -19.59 18.33
N THR A 92 -2.80 -20.07 17.81
CA THR A 92 -2.85 -21.07 16.74
C THR A 92 -3.75 -20.60 15.62
N VAL A 93 -3.49 -21.06 14.40
CA VAL A 93 -4.35 -20.77 13.25
C VAL A 93 -5.68 -21.48 13.44
N PRO A 94 -6.83 -20.76 13.38
CA PRO A 94 -8.14 -21.40 13.42
C PRO A 94 -8.34 -22.41 12.30
N GLU A 95 -8.96 -23.52 12.60
CA GLU A 95 -9.24 -24.55 11.60
C GLU A 95 -10.04 -23.99 10.42
N GLY A 96 -9.57 -24.27 9.20
CA GLY A 96 -10.20 -23.78 7.96
C GLY A 96 -9.91 -22.30 7.61
N ARG A 97 -9.12 -21.57 8.40
CA ARG A 97 -8.74 -20.21 8.04
C ARG A 97 -7.73 -20.20 6.87
N VAL A 98 -8.08 -19.48 5.79
CA VAL A 98 -7.22 -19.27 4.61
C VAL A 98 -6.86 -17.80 4.42
N LYS A 99 -7.57 -16.88 5.11
CA LYS A 99 -7.37 -15.44 4.97
C LYS A 99 -6.12 -14.99 5.74
N PRO A 100 -5.19 -14.22 5.11
CA PRO A 100 -4.05 -13.63 5.80
C PRO A 100 -4.46 -12.77 6.98
N TRP A 101 -3.52 -12.51 7.90
CA TRP A 101 -3.77 -11.72 9.11
C TRP A 101 -3.81 -10.21 8.89
N GLY A 102 -3.71 -9.74 7.66
CA GLY A 102 -3.80 -8.33 7.29
C GLY A 102 -2.45 -7.67 6.97
N THR A 103 -2.51 -6.37 6.67
CA THR A 103 -1.36 -5.61 6.14
C THR A 103 -0.31 -5.29 7.20
N ALA A 104 -0.68 -5.09 8.47
CA ALA A 104 0.31 -4.94 9.54
C ALA A 104 1.08 -6.23 9.77
N HIS A 105 0.41 -7.40 9.73
CA HIS A 105 1.09 -8.69 9.81
C HIS A 105 2.03 -8.92 8.62
N ALA A 106 1.70 -8.43 7.44
CA ALA A 106 2.60 -8.50 6.30
C ALA A 106 3.93 -7.78 6.58
N ILE A 107 3.88 -6.61 7.22
CA ILE A 107 5.09 -5.88 7.62
C ILE A 107 5.86 -6.62 8.73
N LEU A 108 5.15 -7.22 9.70
CA LEU A 108 5.78 -7.99 10.77
C LEU A 108 6.63 -9.16 10.26
N VAL A 109 6.13 -9.91 9.29
CA VAL A 109 6.90 -11.04 8.73
C VAL A 109 8.12 -10.59 7.91
N ALA A 110 8.18 -9.31 7.55
CA ALA A 110 9.28 -8.70 6.83
C ALA A 110 10.32 -8.03 7.75
N GLU A 111 10.17 -8.08 9.10
CA GLU A 111 11.04 -7.44 10.08
C GLU A 111 12.53 -7.66 9.79
N GLU A 112 12.94 -8.91 9.58
CA GLU A 112 14.34 -9.25 9.30
C GLU A 112 14.83 -8.71 7.96
N ALA A 113 13.97 -8.74 6.92
CA ALA A 113 14.32 -8.24 5.60
C ALA A 113 14.36 -6.70 5.55
N ILE A 114 13.58 -6.02 6.38
CA ILE A 114 13.57 -4.56 6.54
C ILE A 114 14.82 -4.12 7.34
N GLY A 115 15.11 -4.80 8.45
CA GLY A 115 16.20 -4.42 9.37
C GLY A 115 15.96 -3.03 9.99
N ASP A 116 17.03 -2.26 10.15
CA ASP A 116 16.99 -0.93 10.78
C ASP A 116 16.83 0.23 9.79
N ALA A 117 16.37 -0.04 8.58
CA ALA A 117 16.16 0.99 7.57
C ALA A 117 14.78 1.64 7.69
N PRO A 118 14.64 2.96 7.49
CA PRO A 118 13.34 3.55 7.20
C PRO A 118 12.79 2.95 5.91
N PHE A 119 11.47 2.82 5.78
CA PHE A 119 10.89 2.12 4.65
C PHE A 119 9.57 2.72 4.18
N ALA A 120 9.34 2.67 2.87
CA ALA A 120 8.06 2.96 2.28
C ALA A 120 7.30 1.66 1.99
N VAL A 121 5.97 1.67 2.18
CA VAL A 121 5.09 0.52 1.94
C VAL A 121 4.13 0.84 0.80
N ILE A 122 3.97 -0.10 -0.14
CA ILE A 122 2.98 -0.03 -1.23
C ILE A 122 2.26 -1.36 -1.43
N ASN A 123 1.11 -1.30 -2.08
CA ASN A 123 0.46 -2.47 -2.66
C ASN A 123 1.10 -2.82 -4.01
N ALA A 124 1.17 -4.09 -4.34
CA ALA A 124 1.76 -4.58 -5.60
C ALA A 124 0.87 -4.37 -6.83
N ASP A 125 -0.40 -4.07 -6.63
CA ASP A 125 -1.43 -4.00 -7.66
C ASP A 125 -2.00 -2.59 -7.90
N ASP A 126 -1.31 -1.58 -7.36
CA ASP A 126 -1.66 -0.17 -7.48
C ASP A 126 -0.58 0.61 -8.25
N TYR A 127 -1.02 1.53 -9.10
CA TYR A 127 -0.18 2.54 -9.72
C TYR A 127 -0.29 3.86 -8.96
N TYR A 128 0.84 4.37 -8.45
CA TYR A 128 0.89 5.54 -7.57
C TYR A 128 1.38 6.82 -8.26
N GLY A 129 2.04 6.67 -9.42
CA GLY A 129 2.71 7.78 -10.09
C GLY A 129 4.06 8.18 -9.46
N PRO A 130 4.89 8.92 -10.22
CA PRO A 130 6.26 9.23 -9.82
C PRO A 130 6.36 10.21 -8.65
N GLN A 131 5.41 11.13 -8.50
CA GLN A 131 5.44 12.15 -7.45
C GLN A 131 5.32 11.51 -6.06
N GLY A 132 4.43 10.51 -5.90
CA GLY A 132 4.25 9.81 -4.64
C GLY A 132 5.55 9.20 -4.13
N PHE A 133 6.30 8.50 -4.99
CA PHE A 133 7.59 7.90 -4.64
C PHE A 133 8.66 8.94 -4.30
N LYS A 134 8.70 10.05 -5.03
CA LYS A 134 9.65 11.13 -4.74
C LYS A 134 9.40 11.77 -3.38
N LEU A 135 8.15 12.09 -3.08
CA LEU A 135 7.74 12.70 -1.81
C LEU A 135 8.10 11.81 -0.62
N ILE A 136 7.74 10.52 -0.68
CA ILE A 136 7.98 9.61 0.44
C ILE A 136 9.48 9.30 0.62
N TYR A 137 10.24 9.17 -0.47
CA TYR A 137 11.68 8.95 -0.41
C TYR A 137 12.40 10.13 0.24
N ASP A 138 12.07 11.35 -0.19
CA ASP A 138 12.68 12.57 0.34
C ASP A 138 12.39 12.72 1.83
N TYR A 139 11.13 12.49 2.24
CA TYR A 139 10.76 12.54 3.65
C TYR A 139 11.58 11.54 4.48
N LEU A 140 11.56 10.26 4.10
CA LEU A 140 12.29 9.21 4.82
C LEU A 140 13.81 9.38 4.83
N SER A 141 14.35 10.11 3.84
CA SER A 141 15.78 10.39 3.76
C SER A 141 16.22 11.52 4.68
N THR A 142 15.30 12.38 5.10
CA THR A 142 15.60 13.64 5.82
C THR A 142 15.03 13.69 7.24
N HIS A 143 14.08 12.82 7.58
CA HIS A 143 13.44 12.77 8.89
C HIS A 143 13.84 11.50 9.65
N ALA A 144 13.97 11.63 10.94
CA ALA A 144 14.26 10.54 11.87
C ALA A 144 13.40 10.72 13.13
N ASP A 145 13.21 9.64 13.86
CA ASP A 145 12.51 9.69 15.15
C ASP A 145 13.24 10.62 16.13
N GLY A 146 12.43 11.40 16.84
CA GLY A 146 12.84 12.24 17.95
C GLY A 146 12.07 11.83 19.21
N ASP A 147 11.40 12.80 19.86
CA ASP A 147 10.49 12.51 20.97
C ASP A 147 9.26 11.70 20.52
N ARG A 148 8.94 11.79 19.24
CA ARG A 148 7.87 11.03 18.57
C ARG A 148 8.40 10.40 17.29
N TYR A 149 7.73 9.33 16.84
CA TYR A 149 8.05 8.68 15.57
C TYR A 149 7.72 9.61 14.41
N ALA A 150 8.66 9.75 13.48
CA ALA A 150 8.52 10.58 12.28
C ALA A 150 8.01 9.72 11.11
N TRP A 151 6.70 9.49 11.05
CA TRP A 151 6.07 8.72 9.98
C TRP A 151 5.44 9.66 8.95
N ALA A 152 5.13 9.13 7.77
CA ALA A 152 4.46 9.87 6.72
C ALA A 152 3.49 8.99 5.92
N MET A 153 2.59 9.64 5.23
CA MET A 153 1.69 9.00 4.27
C MET A 153 1.62 9.89 3.03
N VAL A 154 1.63 9.28 1.84
CA VAL A 154 1.26 10.02 0.62
C VAL A 154 -0.25 9.93 0.46
N GLY A 155 -0.89 11.09 0.57
CA GLY A 155 -2.31 11.26 0.32
C GLY A 155 -2.57 11.61 -1.14
N PHE A 156 -3.67 11.10 -1.68
CA PHE A 156 -4.16 11.39 -3.02
C PHE A 156 -5.47 12.16 -2.92
N LEU A 157 -5.77 12.97 -3.93
CA LEU A 157 -7.08 13.63 -4.01
C LEU A 157 -8.15 12.60 -4.37
N LEU A 158 -9.26 12.57 -3.65
CA LEU A 158 -10.33 11.58 -3.85
C LEU A 158 -10.77 11.49 -5.31
N GLY A 159 -10.94 12.63 -5.99
CA GLY A 159 -11.32 12.70 -7.39
C GLY A 159 -10.36 11.98 -8.34
N ASN A 160 -9.10 11.80 -7.93
CA ASN A 160 -8.07 11.07 -8.69
C ASN A 160 -8.04 9.57 -8.36
N THR A 161 -8.98 9.05 -7.56
CA THR A 161 -8.97 7.65 -7.06
C THR A 161 -10.28 6.90 -7.22
N VAL A 162 -11.32 7.55 -7.74
CA VAL A 162 -12.62 6.90 -7.99
C VAL A 162 -12.62 6.14 -9.31
N SER A 163 -13.51 5.13 -9.43
CA SER A 163 -13.74 4.36 -10.66
C SER A 163 -15.12 4.68 -11.23
N ALA A 164 -15.22 4.77 -12.55
CA ALA A 164 -16.49 4.86 -13.25
C ALA A 164 -17.23 3.51 -13.34
N ASN A 165 -16.53 2.40 -13.01
CA ASN A 165 -17.04 1.03 -13.18
C ASN A 165 -17.72 0.48 -11.92
N GLY A 166 -17.74 1.24 -10.82
CA GLY A 166 -18.43 0.85 -9.59
C GLY A 166 -17.85 1.52 -8.35
N SER A 167 -18.40 1.13 -7.20
CA SER A 167 -18.02 1.71 -5.93
C SER A 167 -16.61 1.30 -5.49
N VAL A 168 -15.94 2.21 -4.79
CA VAL A 168 -14.61 2.00 -4.21
C VAL A 168 -14.64 2.25 -2.69
N SER A 169 -13.61 1.79 -1.98
CA SER A 169 -13.39 2.10 -0.57
C SER A 169 -12.10 2.89 -0.39
N ARG A 170 -12.09 3.93 0.45
CA ARG A 170 -10.93 4.79 0.68
C ARG A 170 -10.82 5.22 2.13
N GLY A 171 -9.60 5.27 2.64
CA GLY A 171 -9.31 5.87 3.93
C GLY A 171 -9.32 7.40 3.82
N VAL A 172 -10.42 8.04 4.17
CA VAL A 172 -10.55 9.50 4.17
C VAL A 172 -9.77 10.07 5.34
N CYS A 173 -8.86 11.00 5.06
CA CYS A 173 -7.91 11.56 6.01
C CYS A 173 -8.38 12.93 6.51
N VAL A 174 -8.20 13.16 7.81
CA VAL A 174 -8.31 14.48 8.43
C VAL A 174 -6.92 14.90 8.89
N THR A 175 -6.51 16.12 8.55
CA THR A 175 -5.20 16.67 8.92
C THR A 175 -5.35 17.92 9.76
N ASP A 176 -4.33 18.21 10.59
CA ASP A 176 -4.18 19.50 11.27
C ASP A 176 -3.60 20.58 10.33
N GLU A 177 -3.43 21.80 10.86
CA GLU A 177 -2.85 22.94 10.12
C GLU A 177 -1.41 22.70 9.67
N SER A 178 -0.67 21.85 10.37
CA SER A 178 0.70 21.43 10.05
C SER A 178 0.75 20.25 9.07
N ARG A 179 -0.40 19.80 8.54
CA ARG A 179 -0.55 18.64 7.69
C ARG A 179 -0.19 17.31 8.36
N ASN A 180 -0.28 17.21 9.68
CA ASN A 180 -0.17 15.92 10.34
C ASN A 180 -1.53 15.24 10.35
N LEU A 181 -1.53 13.93 10.17
CA LEU A 181 -2.72 13.10 10.20
C LEU A 181 -3.33 13.12 11.60
N VAL A 182 -4.59 13.52 11.68
CA VAL A 182 -5.39 13.48 12.91
C VAL A 182 -6.17 12.18 12.97
N SER A 183 -6.78 11.80 11.85
CA SER A 183 -7.53 10.54 11.74
C SER A 183 -7.60 10.05 10.30
N VAL A 184 -7.80 8.74 10.14
CA VAL A 184 -8.15 8.11 8.88
C VAL A 184 -9.39 7.26 9.09
N THR A 185 -10.42 7.51 8.29
CA THR A 185 -11.68 6.78 8.36
C THR A 185 -11.94 6.06 7.05
N GLU A 186 -12.03 4.73 7.11
CA GLU A 186 -12.40 3.94 5.94
C GLU A 186 -13.86 4.23 5.57
N ARG A 187 -14.07 4.81 4.38
CA ARG A 187 -15.38 4.99 3.77
C ARG A 187 -15.56 3.96 2.67
N THR A 188 -16.64 3.24 2.73
CA THR A 188 -17.00 2.22 1.75
C THR A 188 -18.04 2.76 0.78
N CYS A 189 -18.27 2.05 -0.32
CA CYS A 189 -19.31 2.40 -1.28
C CYS A 189 -19.23 3.88 -1.74
N ILE A 190 -18.03 4.30 -2.17
CA ILE A 190 -17.80 5.64 -2.73
C ILE A 190 -18.00 5.58 -4.23
N GLU A 191 -18.85 6.45 -4.76
CA GLU A 191 -19.20 6.49 -6.19
C GLU A 191 -19.19 7.93 -6.74
N PRO A 192 -18.70 8.15 -7.98
CA PRO A 192 -18.84 9.41 -8.67
C PRO A 192 -20.21 9.53 -9.32
N TYR A 193 -20.85 10.71 -9.16
CA TYR A 193 -22.10 11.09 -9.79
C TYR A 193 -21.92 12.41 -10.57
N ALA A 194 -22.94 12.83 -11.32
CA ALA A 194 -22.88 14.06 -12.11
C ALA A 194 -22.76 15.33 -11.25
N ASP A 195 -23.25 15.28 -10.03
CA ASP A 195 -23.25 16.37 -9.05
C ASP A 195 -22.13 16.31 -8.02
N GLY A 196 -21.32 15.23 -8.01
CA GLY A 196 -20.20 15.10 -7.08
C GLY A 196 -19.81 13.65 -6.77
N ILE A 197 -19.06 13.48 -5.69
CA ILE A 197 -18.67 12.16 -5.17
C ILE A 197 -19.43 11.93 -3.87
N HIS A 198 -20.08 10.79 -3.76
CA HIS A 198 -20.86 10.43 -2.60
C HIS A 198 -20.42 9.07 -2.03
N TYR A 199 -20.71 8.84 -0.73
CA TYR A 199 -20.47 7.55 -0.10
C TYR A 199 -21.69 7.09 0.69
N SER A 200 -21.79 5.77 0.87
CA SER A 200 -22.84 5.15 1.66
C SER A 200 -22.24 4.18 2.69
N GLU A 201 -22.74 4.21 3.91
CA GLU A 201 -22.34 3.29 4.99
C GLU A 201 -23.38 2.19 5.24
N ASP A 202 -24.55 2.26 4.58
CA ASP A 202 -25.69 1.38 4.79
C ASP A 202 -26.11 0.59 3.53
N GLY A 203 -25.13 0.42 2.61
CA GLY A 203 -25.33 -0.34 1.37
C GLY A 203 -26.16 0.39 0.32
N GLY A 204 -26.04 1.71 0.25
CA GLY A 204 -26.68 2.53 -0.79
C GLY A 204 -28.07 3.04 -0.41
N LYS A 205 -28.50 2.92 0.85
CA LYS A 205 -29.80 3.42 1.31
C LYS A 205 -29.78 4.92 1.60
N SER A 206 -28.66 5.41 2.11
CA SER A 206 -28.39 6.83 2.32
C SER A 206 -27.03 7.21 1.79
N TRP A 207 -26.89 8.43 1.29
CA TRP A 207 -25.68 8.94 0.68
C TRP A 207 -25.28 10.27 1.32
N ALA A 208 -23.97 10.46 1.51
CA ALA A 208 -23.39 11.70 1.97
C ALA A 208 -22.28 12.14 1.03
N ASP A 209 -22.06 13.46 0.95
CA ASP A 209 -21.09 14.06 0.06
C ASP A 209 -19.66 13.88 0.56
N LEU A 210 -18.74 13.69 -0.38
CA LEU A 210 -17.29 13.78 -0.16
C LEU A 210 -16.69 14.80 -1.14
N PRO A 211 -15.95 15.79 -0.67
CA PRO A 211 -15.24 16.71 -1.54
C PRO A 211 -14.24 15.97 -2.43
N ALA A 212 -14.21 16.27 -3.74
CA ALA A 212 -13.29 15.63 -4.68
C ALA A 212 -11.81 15.92 -4.37
N ASP A 213 -11.54 17.02 -3.67
CA ASP A 213 -10.22 17.45 -3.21
C ASP A 213 -9.86 16.97 -1.80
N CYS A 214 -10.75 16.22 -1.12
CA CYS A 214 -10.38 15.61 0.14
C CYS A 214 -9.26 14.58 -0.05
N VAL A 215 -8.39 14.50 0.96
CA VAL A 215 -7.21 13.63 0.92
C VAL A 215 -7.60 12.23 1.38
N VAL A 216 -7.18 11.23 0.61
CA VAL A 216 -7.41 9.83 0.92
C VAL A 216 -6.11 9.02 0.92
N SER A 217 -6.08 8.00 1.77
CA SER A 217 -5.00 7.01 1.80
C SER A 217 -5.21 5.95 0.74
N MET A 218 -4.14 5.69 -0.01
CA MET A 218 -4.04 4.59 -0.98
C MET A 218 -2.96 3.57 -0.59
N ASN A 219 -2.63 3.48 0.72
CA ASN A 219 -1.59 2.59 1.26
C ASN A 219 -0.15 2.88 0.80
N LEU A 220 0.16 4.13 0.44
CA LEU A 220 1.55 4.56 0.28
C LEU A 220 2.00 5.24 1.59
N TRP A 221 2.67 4.49 2.44
CA TRP A 221 3.11 4.91 3.77
C TRP A 221 4.63 4.93 3.87
N GLY A 222 5.15 5.77 4.76
CA GLY A 222 6.56 5.84 5.11
C GLY A 222 6.76 5.72 6.62
N PHE A 223 7.61 4.80 7.02
CA PHE A 223 7.84 4.47 8.41
C PHE A 223 9.32 4.41 8.78
N THR A 224 9.59 4.68 10.03
CA THR A 224 10.83 4.28 10.68
C THR A 224 10.71 2.84 11.21
N PRO A 225 11.81 2.18 11.61
CA PRO A 225 11.76 0.84 12.20
C PRO A 225 10.85 0.70 13.43
N ALA A 226 10.57 1.82 14.11
CA ALA A 226 9.64 1.88 15.24
C ALA A 226 8.25 1.34 14.91
N TYR A 227 7.79 1.48 13.66
CA TYR A 227 6.52 0.91 13.22
C TYR A 227 6.45 -0.61 13.42
N VAL A 228 7.53 -1.33 13.10
CA VAL A 228 7.59 -2.79 13.26
C VAL A 228 7.47 -3.16 14.74
N GLN A 229 8.10 -2.40 15.62
CA GLN A 229 8.04 -2.63 17.06
C GLN A 229 6.64 -2.38 17.63
N GLU A 230 5.95 -1.31 17.22
CA GLU A 230 4.58 -1.03 17.62
C GLU A 230 3.61 -2.09 17.07
N ALA A 231 3.77 -2.50 15.82
CA ALA A 231 2.96 -3.57 15.23
C ALA A 231 3.14 -4.90 15.97
N LYS A 232 4.38 -5.25 16.34
CA LYS A 232 4.71 -6.46 17.09
C LYS A 232 4.11 -6.44 18.50
N ALA A 233 4.23 -5.32 19.19
CA ALA A 233 3.65 -5.14 20.53
C ALA A 233 2.13 -5.24 20.53
N GLY A 234 1.45 -4.73 19.48
CA GLY A 234 -0.01 -4.74 19.37
C GLY A 234 -0.62 -6.04 18.85
N PHE A 235 0.14 -6.89 18.16
CA PHE A 235 -0.43 -8.03 17.42
C PHE A 235 -1.08 -9.09 18.33
N ALA A 236 -0.47 -9.43 19.46
CA ALA A 236 -1.03 -10.40 20.43
C ALA A 236 -2.35 -9.90 21.01
N ALA A 237 -2.44 -8.62 21.40
CA ALA A 237 -3.67 -8.01 21.90
C ALA A 237 -4.77 -7.98 20.83
N PHE A 238 -4.42 -7.67 19.58
CA PHE A 238 -5.36 -7.76 18.45
C PHE A 238 -5.92 -9.18 18.30
N LEU A 239 -5.07 -10.21 18.32
CA LEU A 239 -5.53 -11.60 18.19
C LEU A 239 -6.43 -12.01 19.35
N GLN A 240 -6.08 -11.63 20.58
CA GLN A 240 -6.89 -11.92 21.76
C GLN A 240 -8.29 -11.31 21.69
N ALA A 241 -8.41 -10.09 21.18
CA ALA A 241 -9.68 -9.40 21.03
C ALA A 241 -10.50 -9.90 19.83
N SER A 242 -9.84 -10.20 18.71
CA SER A 242 -10.51 -10.42 17.43
C SER A 242 -10.85 -11.88 17.14
N LEU A 243 -10.04 -12.84 17.61
CA LEU A 243 -10.29 -14.26 17.36
C LEU A 243 -11.62 -14.78 17.92
N PRO A 244 -12.08 -14.38 19.13
CA PRO A 244 -13.37 -14.80 19.64
C PRO A 244 -14.56 -14.29 18.82
N VAL A 245 -14.39 -13.15 18.13
CA VAL A 245 -15.46 -12.46 17.38
C VAL A 245 -15.48 -12.90 15.92
N ASN A 246 -14.32 -12.96 15.27
CA ASN A 246 -14.22 -13.24 13.83
C ASN A 246 -12.97 -14.05 13.48
N PRO A 247 -12.88 -15.34 13.90
CA PRO A 247 -11.68 -16.14 13.75
C PRO A 247 -11.25 -16.34 12.30
N MET A 248 -12.22 -16.34 11.37
CA MET A 248 -11.95 -16.67 9.96
C MET A 248 -11.53 -15.47 9.11
N LYS A 249 -11.88 -14.22 9.52
CA LYS A 249 -11.74 -13.04 8.65
C LYS A 249 -11.12 -11.83 9.32
N CYS A 250 -10.83 -11.86 10.65
CA CYS A 250 -10.18 -10.72 11.31
C CYS A 250 -8.82 -10.41 10.67
N GLU A 251 -8.52 -9.13 10.50
CA GLU A 251 -7.28 -8.64 9.89
C GLU A 251 -6.69 -7.51 10.73
N TYR A 252 -5.40 -7.61 10.99
CA TYR A 252 -4.61 -6.57 11.62
C TYR A 252 -4.10 -5.62 10.53
N TYR A 253 -4.78 -4.49 10.38
CA TYR A 253 -4.48 -3.54 9.33
C TYR A 253 -3.34 -2.59 9.70
N LEU A 254 -2.57 -2.20 8.70
CA LEU A 254 -1.50 -1.22 8.84
C LEU A 254 -2.00 0.11 9.45
N PRO A 255 -3.12 0.70 9.00
CA PRO A 255 -3.65 1.92 9.63
C PRO A 255 -4.04 1.76 11.09
N THR A 256 -4.37 0.55 11.56
CA THR A 256 -4.69 0.32 12.98
C THR A 256 -3.48 0.60 13.87
N VAL A 257 -2.28 0.18 13.45
CA VAL A 257 -1.04 0.47 14.19
C VAL A 257 -0.77 1.97 14.21
N VAL A 258 -1.00 2.64 13.08
CA VAL A 258 -0.86 4.11 12.97
C VAL A 258 -1.81 4.81 13.93
N THR A 259 -3.10 4.46 13.91
CA THR A 259 -4.12 5.05 14.80
C THR A 259 -3.74 4.86 16.27
N ASN A 260 -3.34 3.65 16.67
CA ASN A 260 -2.93 3.38 18.04
C ASN A 260 -1.72 4.23 18.47
N ALA A 261 -0.75 4.44 17.59
CA ALA A 261 0.43 5.26 17.86
C ALA A 261 0.09 6.76 17.95
N LEU A 262 -0.83 7.25 17.10
CA LEU A 262 -1.36 8.62 17.17
C LEU A 262 -2.12 8.87 18.48
N GLU A 263 -3.05 7.99 18.85
CA GLU A 263 -3.84 8.09 20.08
C GLU A 263 -2.96 8.02 21.34
N ALA A 264 -1.90 7.23 21.30
CA ALA A 264 -0.91 7.14 22.37
C ALA A 264 0.08 8.32 22.40
N GLY A 265 -0.01 9.27 21.47
CA GLY A 265 0.91 10.40 21.34
C GLY A 265 2.35 10.03 20.99
N LYS A 266 2.58 8.84 20.43
CA LYS A 266 3.90 8.31 20.10
C LYS A 266 4.40 8.70 18.71
N ALA A 267 3.52 9.02 17.78
CA ALA A 267 3.87 9.31 16.39
C ALA A 267 3.29 10.63 15.92
N ASP A 268 4.03 11.29 15.03
CA ASP A 268 3.53 12.28 14.10
C ASP A 268 3.53 11.65 12.70
N VAL A 269 2.42 11.77 11.99
CA VAL A 269 2.29 11.23 10.64
C VAL A 269 2.05 12.37 9.67
N HIS A 270 3.09 12.76 8.93
CA HIS A 270 2.98 13.86 7.98
C HIS A 270 2.29 13.42 6.68
N VAL A 271 1.25 14.16 6.26
CA VAL A 271 0.49 13.86 5.03
C VAL A 271 1.10 14.63 3.86
N LEU A 272 1.78 13.88 2.99
CA LEU A 272 2.39 14.36 1.74
C LEU A 272 1.34 14.24 0.63
N THR A 273 0.93 15.33 0.02
CA THR A 273 -0.13 15.29 -1.00
C THR A 273 0.46 15.13 -2.40
N SER A 274 0.05 14.08 -3.12
CA SER A 274 0.36 13.87 -4.54
C SER A 274 -0.78 14.36 -5.43
N ALA A 275 -0.43 15.02 -6.53
CA ALA A 275 -1.36 15.39 -7.60
C ALA A 275 -1.48 14.31 -8.68
N ASP A 276 -0.67 13.24 -8.62
CA ASP A 276 -0.74 12.14 -9.57
C ASP A 276 -2.11 11.47 -9.53
N LYS A 277 -2.56 10.98 -10.67
CA LYS A 277 -3.74 10.12 -10.75
C LYS A 277 -3.33 8.72 -10.30
N TRP A 278 -3.99 8.22 -9.27
CA TRP A 278 -3.87 6.82 -8.86
C TRP A 278 -4.69 5.94 -9.80
N HIS A 279 -4.17 4.76 -10.13
CA HIS A 279 -4.91 3.75 -10.87
C HIS A 279 -4.74 2.40 -10.17
N GLY A 280 -5.86 1.69 -10.00
CA GLY A 280 -5.90 0.30 -9.55
C GLY A 280 -6.84 -0.48 -10.44
N ILE A 281 -6.66 -1.80 -10.49
CA ILE A 281 -7.60 -2.69 -11.17
C ILE A 281 -8.52 -3.27 -10.10
N THR A 282 -9.54 -2.54 -9.70
CA THR A 282 -10.58 -3.02 -8.79
C THR A 282 -11.54 -3.93 -9.54
N TYR A 283 -11.92 -3.51 -10.74
CA TYR A 283 -12.76 -4.23 -11.69
C TYR A 283 -11.95 -4.62 -12.92
N ARG A 284 -12.35 -5.67 -13.64
CA ARG A 284 -11.67 -6.06 -14.90
C ARG A 284 -11.76 -4.96 -15.96
N GLU A 285 -12.83 -4.20 -15.91
CA GLU A 285 -13.14 -3.07 -16.77
C GLU A 285 -12.19 -1.88 -16.56
N ASP A 286 -11.51 -1.78 -15.41
CA ASP A 286 -10.50 -0.75 -15.13
C ASP A 286 -9.22 -0.96 -15.96
N LYS A 287 -8.90 -2.20 -16.35
CA LYS A 287 -7.64 -2.54 -17.04
C LYS A 287 -7.44 -1.80 -18.37
N PRO A 288 -8.42 -1.74 -19.28
CA PRO A 288 -8.28 -0.99 -20.53
C PRO A 288 -7.98 0.50 -20.31
N GLU A 289 -8.61 1.14 -19.33
CA GLU A 289 -8.35 2.54 -18.98
C GLU A 289 -6.91 2.74 -18.48
N LEU A 290 -6.42 1.84 -17.61
CA LEU A 290 -5.04 1.89 -17.14
C LEU A 290 -4.04 1.69 -18.28
N VAL A 291 -4.25 0.71 -19.18
CA VAL A 291 -3.36 0.47 -20.33
C VAL A 291 -3.27 1.69 -21.22
N GLU A 292 -4.40 2.33 -21.53
CA GLU A 292 -4.42 3.55 -22.34
C GLU A 292 -3.74 4.73 -21.62
N ALA A 293 -3.97 4.87 -20.30
CA ALA A 293 -3.30 5.89 -19.49
C ALA A 293 -1.78 5.72 -19.49
N LEU A 294 -1.28 4.51 -19.27
CA LEU A 294 0.17 4.21 -19.27
C LEU A 294 0.79 4.43 -20.66
N LYS A 295 0.08 4.04 -21.73
CA LYS A 295 0.51 4.31 -23.11
C LYS A 295 0.65 5.81 -23.35
N LYS A 296 -0.36 6.60 -22.98
CA LYS A 296 -0.32 8.05 -23.10
C LYS A 296 0.82 8.66 -22.29
N MET A 297 1.04 8.20 -21.04
CA MET A 297 2.17 8.64 -20.21
C MET A 297 3.51 8.37 -20.87
N SER A 298 3.65 7.25 -21.62
CA SER A 298 4.87 6.95 -22.38
C SER A 298 5.01 7.85 -23.61
N GLU A 299 3.91 8.12 -24.32
CA GLU A 299 3.88 9.07 -25.46
C GLU A 299 4.24 10.50 -25.00
N ASP A 300 3.79 10.90 -23.80
CA ASP A 300 4.12 12.20 -23.19
C ASP A 300 5.54 12.25 -22.58
N GLY A 301 6.31 11.15 -22.67
CA GLY A 301 7.71 11.06 -22.26
C GLY A 301 7.93 10.80 -20.76
N LEU A 302 6.90 10.46 -20.01
CA LEU A 302 7.02 10.10 -18.58
C LEU A 302 7.74 8.76 -18.41
N TYR A 303 7.40 7.79 -19.25
CA TYR A 303 8.01 6.45 -19.31
C TYR A 303 8.66 6.18 -20.67
N PRO A 304 9.65 5.28 -20.74
CA PRO A 304 10.17 4.79 -22.02
C PRO A 304 9.05 4.13 -22.86
N VAL A 305 9.11 4.35 -24.18
CA VAL A 305 8.10 3.79 -25.12
C VAL A 305 8.24 2.28 -25.29
N ASP A 306 9.49 1.78 -25.28
CA ASP A 306 9.76 0.38 -25.60
C ASP A 306 9.76 -0.51 -24.35
N ARG A 307 10.58 -0.17 -23.34
CA ARG A 307 10.81 -1.04 -22.17
C ARG A 307 11.22 -0.20 -20.98
N LEU A 308 10.68 -0.50 -19.80
CA LEU A 308 11.03 0.21 -18.55
C LEU A 308 12.45 -0.11 -18.07
N PHE A 309 12.90 -1.38 -18.24
CA PHE A 309 14.20 -1.89 -17.77
C PHE A 309 14.90 -2.74 -18.82
#